data_8622ef8a4c20652a8a00b6790cd7123a
#
_entry.id   8622ef8a4c20652a8a00b6790cd7123a
#
_cell.length_a   1.000
_cell.length_b   1.000
_cell.length_c   1.000
_cell.angle_alpha   90.00
_cell.angle_beta   90.00
_cell.angle_gamma   90.00
#
_symmetry.space_group_name_H-M   'P 1'
#
loop_
_entity.id
_entity.type
_entity.pdbx_description
1 polymer ?
#
loop_
_entity_poly.entity_id
_entity_poly.type
_entity_poly.pdbx_seq_one_letter_code
_entity_poly.pdbx_strand_id
1 'polypeptide(L)'
;KEHFDTIGFCHALHITREEFDTRMQDMTNKNKNRGFSKHTPQIFIQNLSQEEIAPLQQEKYKYPGVNIRIRTLRDYTYPIASHILGNVGEVNYTDIENDNYYTIGDYSGRAGIERTYEKELRGKKGIEVFMRDSRGRIQGSYQQGQLDQPAQAGTDLHLSIDIATQQIAEDLMQNKIGSIVAIE
;
A
#
# COMPACT_ATOMS: atom_id res chain seq x y z
N LYS A 1 -3.05 3.78 32.60
CA LYS A 1 -3.02 2.94 31.37
C LYS A 1 -4.36 3.17 30.71
N GLU A 2 -4.39 3.90 29.60
CA GLU A 2 -5.57 4.01 28.76
C GLU A 2 -5.92 2.58 28.30
N HIS A 3 -7.12 2.13 28.61
CA HIS A 3 -7.61 0.82 28.18
C HIS A 3 -7.92 0.88 26.69
N PHE A 4 -7.19 0.16 25.88
CA PHE A 4 -7.51 -0.02 24.46
C PHE A 4 -8.77 -0.88 24.33
N ASP A 5 -9.81 -0.33 23.74
CA ASP A 5 -11.06 -1.05 23.47
C ASP A 5 -10.90 -2.01 22.29
N THR A 6 -10.46 -3.23 22.58
CA THR A 6 -10.24 -4.24 21.54
C THR A 6 -11.54 -4.72 20.92
N ILE A 7 -12.65 -4.76 21.65
CA ILE A 7 -13.93 -5.25 21.13
C ILE A 7 -14.49 -4.22 20.14
N GLY A 8 -14.53 -2.95 20.54
CA GLY A 8 -14.93 -1.85 19.64
C GLY A 8 -14.04 -1.75 18.40
N PHE A 9 -12.73 -1.95 18.56
CA PHE A 9 -11.79 -1.95 17.44
C PHE A 9 -12.05 -3.08 16.45
N CYS A 10 -12.27 -4.31 16.92
CA CYS A 10 -12.62 -5.44 16.07
C CYS A 10 -13.94 -5.21 15.32
N HIS A 11 -14.93 -4.65 16.01
CA HIS A 11 -16.21 -4.33 15.40
C HIS A 11 -16.09 -3.24 14.32
N ALA A 12 -15.31 -2.20 14.58
CA ALA A 12 -15.08 -1.10 13.63
C ALA A 12 -14.37 -1.57 12.34
N LEU A 13 -13.54 -2.59 12.42
CA LEU A 13 -12.81 -3.18 11.28
C LEU A 13 -13.46 -4.44 10.71
N HIS A 14 -14.63 -4.86 11.22
CA HIS A 14 -15.32 -6.08 10.81
C HIS A 14 -14.46 -7.35 10.90
N ILE A 15 -13.55 -7.41 11.89
CA ILE A 15 -12.69 -8.57 12.15
C ILE A 15 -13.10 -9.30 13.42
N THR A 16 -12.83 -10.59 13.48
CA THR A 16 -13.06 -11.39 14.69
C THR A 16 -11.97 -11.13 15.74
N ARG A 17 -12.27 -11.47 16.99
CA ARG A 17 -11.27 -11.41 18.07
C ARG A 17 -10.09 -12.34 17.80
N GLU A 18 -10.33 -13.50 17.24
CA GLU A 18 -9.30 -14.50 16.92
C GLU A 18 -8.36 -13.98 15.83
N GLU A 19 -8.92 -13.33 14.80
CA GLU A 19 -8.12 -12.66 13.76
C GLU A 19 -7.27 -11.53 14.32
N PHE A 20 -7.83 -10.72 15.22
CA PHE A 20 -7.06 -9.66 15.89
C PHE A 20 -5.87 -10.26 16.66
N ASP A 21 -6.11 -11.28 17.48
CA ASP A 21 -5.06 -11.89 18.29
C ASP A 21 -4.00 -12.58 17.40
N THR A 22 -4.41 -13.22 16.30
CA THR A 22 -3.49 -13.81 15.32
C THR A 22 -2.62 -12.74 14.65
N ARG A 23 -3.21 -11.63 14.18
CA ARG A 23 -2.47 -10.51 13.57
C ARG A 23 -1.50 -9.88 14.56
N MET A 24 -1.91 -9.70 15.81
CA MET A 24 -1.04 -9.18 16.87
C MET A 24 0.14 -10.12 17.16
N GLN A 25 -0.08 -11.43 17.16
CA GLN A 25 1.00 -12.42 17.32
C GLN A 25 1.96 -12.38 16.12
N ASP A 26 1.43 -12.36 14.91
CA ASP A 26 2.24 -12.32 13.67
C ASP A 26 3.07 -11.05 13.60
N MET A 27 2.49 -9.90 13.94
CA MET A 27 3.18 -8.62 13.98
C MET A 27 4.32 -8.59 15.00
N THR A 28 4.14 -9.23 16.16
CA THR A 28 5.15 -9.26 17.23
C THR A 28 6.17 -10.38 17.09
N ASN A 29 5.91 -11.36 16.23
CA ASN A 29 6.79 -12.50 16.01
C ASN A 29 7.98 -12.11 15.12
N LYS A 30 9.18 -12.09 15.69
CA LYS A 30 10.42 -11.72 14.98
C LYS A 30 10.75 -12.64 13.80
N ASN A 31 10.26 -13.87 13.78
CA ASN A 31 10.46 -14.79 12.65
C ASN A 31 9.61 -14.42 11.44
N LYS A 32 8.40 -13.89 11.67
CA LYS A 32 7.50 -13.40 10.62
C LYS A 32 7.75 -11.94 10.29
N ASN A 33 8.08 -11.13 11.28
CA ASN A 33 8.35 -9.70 11.13
C ASN A 33 9.76 -9.37 11.65
N ARG A 34 10.75 -9.48 10.78
CA ARG A 34 12.16 -9.16 11.09
C ARG A 34 12.39 -7.70 11.48
N GLY A 35 11.52 -6.80 11.00
CA GLY A 35 11.55 -5.35 11.30
C GLY A 35 10.82 -4.96 12.58
N PHE A 36 10.34 -5.93 13.38
CA PHE A 36 9.59 -5.61 14.59
C PHE A 36 10.44 -4.84 15.62
N SER A 37 9.92 -3.67 16.00
CA SER A 37 10.42 -2.89 17.13
C SER A 37 9.26 -2.34 17.94
N LYS A 38 9.39 -2.32 19.26
CA LYS A 38 8.36 -1.73 20.15
C LYS A 38 8.21 -0.21 20.00
N HIS A 39 9.16 0.44 19.36
CA HIS A 39 9.22 1.91 19.24
C HIS A 39 8.88 2.40 17.83
N THR A 40 8.67 1.49 16.88
CA THR A 40 8.28 1.82 15.51
C THR A 40 6.86 1.38 15.23
N PRO A 41 6.06 2.19 14.52
CA PRO A 41 4.73 1.77 14.06
C PRO A 41 4.84 0.51 13.22
N GLN A 42 3.93 -0.42 13.45
CA GLN A 42 3.83 -1.68 12.70
C GLN A 42 2.53 -1.69 11.92
N ILE A 43 2.52 -2.37 10.78
CA ILE A 43 1.33 -2.50 9.96
C ILE A 43 0.45 -3.61 10.56
N PHE A 44 -0.76 -3.26 10.97
CA PHE A 44 -1.73 -4.20 11.50
C PHE A 44 -2.66 -4.75 10.41
N ILE A 45 -3.16 -3.87 9.54
CA ILE A 45 -4.03 -4.20 8.42
C ILE A 45 -3.77 -3.23 7.27
N GLN A 46 -3.93 -3.66 6.05
CA GLN A 46 -3.72 -2.85 4.85
C GLN A 46 -4.89 -3.01 3.88
N ASN A 47 -4.94 -2.11 2.89
CA ASN A 47 -5.92 -2.13 1.80
C ASN A 47 -7.37 -2.02 2.28
N LEU A 48 -7.60 -1.24 3.33
CA LEU A 48 -8.95 -0.86 3.75
C LEU A 48 -9.51 0.21 2.81
N SER A 49 -10.75 0.04 2.41
CA SER A 49 -11.51 1.05 1.67
C SER A 49 -11.83 2.25 2.56
N GLN A 50 -12.24 3.36 1.95
CA GLN A 50 -12.66 4.54 2.69
C GLN A 50 -13.89 4.26 3.56
N GLU A 51 -14.79 3.40 3.11
CA GLU A 51 -16.00 3.00 3.86
C GLU A 51 -15.66 2.17 5.09
N GLU A 52 -14.71 1.23 4.97
CA GLU A 52 -14.26 0.41 6.10
C GLU A 52 -13.48 1.20 7.15
N ILE A 53 -12.79 2.26 6.74
CA ILE A 53 -11.98 3.05 7.68
C ILE A 53 -12.76 4.18 8.35
N ALA A 54 -13.90 4.60 7.79
CA ALA A 54 -14.69 5.72 8.29
C ALA A 54 -15.11 5.57 9.77
N PRO A 55 -15.62 4.41 10.24
CA PRO A 55 -15.95 4.21 11.64
C PRO A 55 -14.74 4.37 12.56
N LEU A 56 -13.59 3.84 12.13
CA LEU A 56 -12.34 3.93 12.89
C LEU A 56 -11.82 5.36 12.97
N GLN A 57 -11.98 6.15 11.90
CA GLN A 57 -11.59 7.57 11.91
C GLN A 57 -12.45 8.40 12.88
N GLN A 58 -13.75 8.16 12.92
CA GLN A 58 -14.67 8.85 13.84
C GLN A 58 -14.35 8.55 15.31
N GLU A 59 -13.98 7.33 15.61
CA GLU A 59 -13.71 6.86 16.96
C GLU A 59 -12.23 6.75 17.32
N LYS A 60 -11.34 7.34 16.52
CA LYS A 60 -9.88 7.24 16.68
C LYS A 60 -9.40 7.57 18.10
N TYR A 61 -10.10 8.47 18.79
CA TYR A 61 -9.79 8.87 20.17
C TYR A 61 -9.89 7.70 21.18
N LYS A 62 -10.68 6.66 20.86
CA LYS A 62 -10.82 5.44 21.68
C LYS A 62 -9.65 4.45 21.51
N TYR A 63 -8.85 4.63 20.45
CA TYR A 63 -7.81 3.68 20.05
C TYR A 63 -6.41 4.31 20.10
N PRO A 64 -5.88 4.56 21.30
CA PRO A 64 -4.55 5.16 21.44
C PRO A 64 -3.48 4.25 20.83
N GLY A 65 -2.58 4.85 20.04
CA GLY A 65 -1.52 4.13 19.34
C GLY A 65 -1.87 3.65 17.93
N VAL A 66 -3.14 3.77 17.51
CA VAL A 66 -3.54 3.46 16.14
C VAL A 66 -3.30 4.66 15.23
N ASN A 67 -2.56 4.44 14.14
CA ASN A 67 -2.31 5.45 13.12
C ASN A 67 -2.86 4.97 11.78
N ILE A 68 -3.63 5.83 11.14
CA ILE A 68 -4.17 5.60 9.80
C ILE A 68 -3.26 6.32 8.82
N ARG A 69 -2.82 5.60 7.79
CA ARG A 69 -2.03 6.17 6.69
C ARG A 69 -2.78 5.94 5.38
N ILE A 70 -3.00 7.02 4.66
CA ILE A 70 -3.56 6.98 3.31
C ILE A 70 -2.42 6.61 2.35
N ARG A 71 -2.72 5.76 1.39
CA ARG A 71 -1.81 5.31 0.34
C ARG A 71 -2.53 5.37 -0.99
N THR A 72 -1.82 5.80 -2.02
CA THR A 72 -2.26 5.63 -3.40
C THR A 72 -1.95 4.20 -3.85
N LEU A 73 -2.94 3.54 -4.42
CA LEU A 73 -2.78 2.27 -5.11
C LEU A 73 -2.95 2.50 -6.61
N ARG A 74 -2.35 1.62 -7.42
CA ARG A 74 -2.62 1.61 -8.86
C ARG A 74 -4.03 1.11 -9.10
N ASP A 75 -4.77 1.85 -9.89
CA ASP A 75 -6.10 1.46 -10.36
C ASP A 75 -6.05 1.27 -11.88
N TYR A 76 -6.68 0.21 -12.35
CA TYR A 76 -6.74 -0.14 -13.76
C TYR A 76 -8.16 0.06 -14.26
N THR A 77 -8.38 1.17 -14.95
CA THR A 77 -9.70 1.52 -15.50
C THR A 77 -10.27 0.43 -16.40
N TYR A 78 -9.40 -0.30 -17.10
CA TYR A 78 -9.76 -1.39 -17.98
C TYR A 78 -9.04 -2.66 -17.59
N PRO A 79 -9.75 -3.78 -17.31
CA PRO A 79 -9.13 -5.04 -16.92
C PRO A 79 -8.64 -5.85 -18.12
N ILE A 80 -7.86 -5.21 -19.00
CA ILE A 80 -7.33 -5.79 -20.24
C ILE A 80 -5.82 -5.69 -20.30
N ALA A 81 -5.20 -6.42 -21.23
CA ALA A 81 -3.76 -6.41 -21.48
C ALA A 81 -2.89 -6.71 -20.25
N SER A 82 -3.41 -7.49 -19.30
CA SER A 82 -2.72 -7.78 -18.03
C SER A 82 -1.33 -8.39 -18.22
N HIS A 83 -1.12 -9.17 -19.30
CA HIS A 83 0.15 -9.77 -19.65
C HIS A 83 1.20 -8.76 -20.15
N ILE A 84 0.76 -7.60 -20.67
CA ILE A 84 1.62 -6.50 -21.11
C ILE A 84 1.83 -5.51 -19.97
N LEU A 85 0.73 -5.07 -19.34
CA LEU A 85 0.79 -4.14 -18.22
C LEU A 85 1.55 -4.73 -17.05
N GLY A 86 1.35 -6.01 -16.79
CA GLY A 86 1.94 -6.70 -15.67
C GLY A 86 1.11 -6.57 -14.41
N ASN A 87 1.78 -6.65 -13.28
CA ASN A 87 1.14 -6.53 -11.97
C ASN A 87 2.05 -5.85 -10.96
N VAL A 88 1.44 -5.27 -9.95
CA VAL A 88 2.12 -4.75 -8.77
C VAL A 88 2.00 -5.73 -7.61
N GLY A 89 3.00 -5.75 -6.76
CA GLY A 89 3.03 -6.58 -5.57
C GLY A 89 3.75 -5.89 -4.42
N GLU A 90 3.52 -6.35 -3.20
CA GLU A 90 4.19 -5.82 -2.03
C GLU A 90 5.70 -6.08 -2.11
N VAL A 91 6.49 -5.07 -1.73
CA VAL A 91 7.96 -5.18 -1.73
C VAL A 91 8.45 -6.17 -0.69
N ASN A 92 9.50 -6.90 -1.04
CA ASN A 92 10.18 -7.80 -0.13
C ASN A 92 11.44 -7.16 0.44
N TYR A 93 12.11 -7.85 1.36
CA TYR A 93 13.36 -7.34 1.97
C TYR A 93 14.48 -7.12 0.95
N THR A 94 14.56 -7.93 -0.09
CA THR A 94 15.55 -7.78 -1.16
C THR A 94 15.32 -6.50 -1.97
N ASP A 95 14.05 -6.14 -2.22
CA ASP A 95 13.72 -4.90 -2.92
C ASP A 95 14.16 -3.68 -2.09
N ILE A 96 13.98 -3.73 -0.77
CA ILE A 96 14.37 -2.66 0.15
C ILE A 96 15.90 -2.53 0.25
N GLU A 97 16.62 -3.64 0.24
CA GLU A 97 18.09 -3.62 0.24
C GLU A 97 18.66 -3.03 -1.05
N ASN A 98 17.99 -3.27 -2.18
CA ASN A 98 18.42 -2.79 -3.49
C ASN A 98 18.04 -1.35 -3.79
N ASP A 99 16.94 -0.84 -3.20
CA ASP A 99 16.47 0.52 -3.44
C ASP A 99 15.92 1.13 -2.14
N ASN A 100 16.63 2.12 -1.61
CA ASN A 100 16.27 2.86 -0.39
C ASN A 100 14.93 3.62 -0.48
N TYR A 101 14.35 3.70 -1.66
CA TYR A 101 13.03 4.29 -1.85
C TYR A 101 11.95 3.49 -1.13
N TYR A 102 12.09 2.16 -1.11
CA TYR A 102 11.07 1.26 -0.58
C TYR A 102 11.15 1.08 0.93
N THR A 103 9.98 0.94 1.52
CA THR A 103 9.79 0.55 2.92
C THR A 103 8.81 -0.62 2.99
N ILE A 104 8.84 -1.37 4.10
CA ILE A 104 7.92 -2.50 4.32
C ILE A 104 6.47 -2.02 4.11
N GLY A 105 5.74 -2.79 3.31
CA GLY A 105 4.36 -2.52 2.97
C GLY A 105 4.18 -1.62 1.74
N ASP A 106 5.23 -1.15 1.08
CA ASP A 106 5.11 -0.50 -0.23
C ASP A 106 4.80 -1.52 -1.31
N TYR A 107 4.38 -1.02 -2.47
CA TYR A 107 4.12 -1.82 -3.66
C TYR A 107 5.11 -1.43 -4.75
N SER A 108 5.51 -2.41 -5.58
CA SER A 108 6.33 -2.19 -6.77
C SER A 108 5.83 -3.05 -7.93
N GLY A 109 6.12 -2.62 -9.15
CA GLY A 109 5.85 -3.41 -10.34
C GLY A 109 6.65 -4.70 -10.35
N ARG A 110 5.95 -5.83 -10.53
CA ARG A 110 6.56 -7.18 -10.52
C ARG A 110 6.81 -7.73 -11.92
N ALA A 111 6.00 -7.32 -12.87
CA ALA A 111 6.08 -7.79 -14.25
C ALA A 111 5.66 -6.68 -15.23
N GLY A 112 5.92 -6.91 -16.51
CA GLY A 112 5.45 -6.09 -17.61
C GLY A 112 5.94 -4.63 -17.55
N ILE A 113 5.09 -3.75 -18.05
CA ILE A 113 5.31 -2.30 -18.07
C ILE A 113 5.45 -1.74 -16.65
N GLU A 114 4.64 -2.22 -15.71
CA GLU A 114 4.72 -1.82 -14.30
C GLU A 114 6.13 -1.99 -13.73
N ARG A 115 6.80 -3.10 -14.04
CA ARG A 115 8.17 -3.33 -13.61
C ARG A 115 9.19 -2.48 -14.36
N THR A 116 9.00 -2.36 -15.68
CA THR A 116 9.98 -1.69 -16.55
C THR A 116 10.04 -0.20 -16.27
N TYR A 117 8.88 0.41 -16.06
CA TYR A 117 8.71 1.85 -15.84
C TYR A 117 8.37 2.20 -14.39
N GLU A 118 8.71 1.33 -13.45
CA GLU A 118 8.41 1.55 -12.03
C GLU A 118 8.95 2.89 -11.52
N LYS A 119 10.14 3.29 -11.93
CA LYS A 119 10.76 4.54 -11.47
C LYS A 119 10.00 5.78 -11.90
N GLU A 120 9.42 5.75 -13.09
CA GLU A 120 8.61 6.82 -13.65
C GLU A 120 7.22 6.85 -13.02
N LEU A 121 6.65 5.67 -12.82
CA LEU A 121 5.29 5.50 -12.30
C LEU A 121 5.15 5.74 -10.80
N ARG A 122 6.17 5.39 -10.00
CA ARG A 122 6.08 5.45 -8.53
C ARG A 122 6.09 6.86 -7.95
N GLY A 123 6.57 7.87 -8.70
CA GLY A 123 6.70 9.24 -8.24
C GLY A 123 7.72 9.43 -7.11
N LYS A 124 7.50 10.45 -6.29
CA LYS A 124 8.35 10.74 -5.12
C LYS A 124 7.50 10.76 -3.85
N LYS A 125 7.96 10.07 -2.83
CA LYS A 125 7.32 10.08 -1.51
C LYS A 125 7.41 11.45 -0.87
N GLY A 126 6.34 11.85 -0.19
CA GLY A 126 6.38 13.00 0.70
C GLY A 126 7.21 12.71 1.96
N ILE A 127 7.74 13.75 2.55
CA ILE A 127 8.50 13.68 3.80
C ILE A 127 7.83 14.61 4.80
N GLU A 128 7.51 14.09 5.97
CA GLU A 128 7.02 14.87 7.11
C GLU A 128 8.02 14.78 8.26
N VAL A 129 8.38 15.92 8.83
CA VAL A 129 9.38 16.01 9.90
C VAL A 129 8.69 16.30 11.23
N PHE A 130 8.76 15.36 12.14
CA PHE A 130 8.14 15.47 13.46
C PHE A 130 9.17 15.61 14.58
N MET A 131 8.78 16.36 15.62
CA MET A 131 9.47 16.32 16.90
C MET A 131 9.03 15.10 17.71
N ARG A 132 9.98 14.41 18.34
CA ARG A 132 9.70 13.30 19.25
C ARG A 132 10.32 13.56 20.62
N ASP A 133 9.61 13.16 21.67
CA ASP A 133 10.15 13.16 23.02
C ASP A 133 11.16 12.00 23.23
N SER A 134 11.81 11.97 24.40
CA SER A 134 12.73 10.90 24.79
C SER A 134 12.07 9.50 24.87
N ARG A 135 10.75 9.44 24.87
CA ARG A 135 9.96 8.20 24.87
C ARG A 135 9.45 7.83 23.47
N GLY A 136 9.87 8.57 22.42
CA GLY A 136 9.51 8.32 21.03
C GLY A 136 8.11 8.81 20.62
N ARG A 137 7.39 9.56 21.47
CA ARG A 137 6.05 10.08 21.16
C ARG A 137 6.17 11.34 20.32
N ILE A 138 5.34 11.43 19.26
CA ILE A 138 5.27 12.60 18.39
C ILE A 138 4.68 13.78 19.19
N GLN A 139 5.38 14.90 19.24
CA GLN A 139 4.98 16.12 19.91
C GLN A 139 4.40 17.17 18.95
N GLY A 140 4.56 16.99 17.65
CA GLY A 140 4.07 17.87 16.60
C GLY A 140 5.04 17.96 15.43
N SER A 141 4.65 18.73 14.41
CA SER A 141 5.50 18.99 13.24
C SER A 141 6.69 19.87 13.64
N TYR A 142 7.86 19.54 13.12
CA TYR A 142 9.06 20.36 13.33
C TYR A 142 8.92 21.68 12.56
N GLN A 143 9.22 22.81 13.21
CA GLN A 143 9.13 24.16 12.64
C GLN A 143 7.82 24.41 11.88
N GLN A 144 6.70 23.94 12.42
CA GLN A 144 5.36 24.08 11.81
C GLN A 144 5.25 23.51 10.40
N GLY A 145 6.01 22.46 10.09
CA GLY A 145 5.99 21.78 8.79
C GLY A 145 6.79 22.48 7.68
N GLN A 146 7.64 23.44 8.00
CA GLN A 146 8.45 24.16 6.97
C GLN A 146 9.42 23.24 6.22
N LEU A 147 9.80 22.11 6.80
CA LEU A 147 10.66 21.12 6.18
C LEU A 147 9.91 19.96 5.53
N ASP A 148 8.58 19.99 5.62
CA ASP A 148 7.77 18.96 5.00
C ASP A 148 7.80 19.10 3.48
N GLN A 149 7.88 17.98 2.80
CA GLN A 149 7.87 17.91 1.34
C GLN A 149 6.63 17.13 0.89
N PRO A 150 5.76 17.72 0.07
CA PRO A 150 4.59 17.01 -0.42
C PRO A 150 5.00 15.86 -1.35
N ALA A 151 4.22 14.79 -1.35
CA ALA A 151 4.39 13.70 -2.31
C ALA A 151 4.15 14.21 -3.74
N GLN A 152 4.94 13.73 -4.69
CA GLN A 152 4.79 14.03 -6.11
C GLN A 152 4.32 12.77 -6.83
N ALA A 153 3.26 12.91 -7.61
CA ALA A 153 2.78 11.82 -8.46
C ALA A 153 3.84 11.41 -9.49
N GLY A 154 3.79 10.16 -9.92
CA GLY A 154 4.59 9.68 -11.03
C GLY A 154 4.14 10.26 -12.38
N THR A 155 4.84 9.88 -13.42
CA THR A 155 4.54 10.30 -14.80
C THR A 155 3.57 9.30 -15.42
N ASP A 156 2.54 9.81 -16.10
CA ASP A 156 1.63 8.98 -16.87
C ASP A 156 2.33 8.41 -18.11
N LEU A 157 2.08 7.14 -18.39
CA LEU A 157 2.61 6.45 -19.56
C LEU A 157 1.52 6.31 -20.62
N HIS A 158 1.80 6.81 -21.81
CA HIS A 158 0.95 6.61 -22.99
C HIS A 158 1.47 5.42 -23.79
N LEU A 159 0.64 4.40 -23.90
CA LEU A 159 0.97 3.18 -24.63
C LEU A 159 0.41 3.25 -26.06
N SER A 160 1.04 2.54 -26.98
CA SER A 160 0.59 2.40 -28.36
C SER A 160 -0.52 1.34 -28.55
N ILE A 161 -1.00 0.76 -27.44
CA ILE A 161 -2.06 -0.26 -27.46
C ILE A 161 -3.41 0.42 -27.65
N ASP A 162 -4.14 0.01 -28.68
CA ASP A 162 -5.53 0.41 -28.85
C ASP A 162 -6.43 -0.46 -27.99
N ILE A 163 -7.18 0.18 -27.08
CA ILE A 163 -8.02 -0.50 -26.09
C ILE A 163 -9.12 -1.34 -26.76
N ALA A 164 -9.76 -0.81 -27.81
CA ALA A 164 -10.88 -1.48 -28.46
C ALA A 164 -10.41 -2.75 -29.18
N THR A 165 -9.30 -2.66 -29.90
CA THR A 165 -8.69 -3.81 -30.57
C THR A 165 -8.22 -4.87 -29.58
N GLN A 166 -7.62 -4.45 -28.47
CA GLN A 166 -7.17 -5.37 -27.41
C GLN A 166 -8.35 -6.10 -26.77
N GLN A 167 -9.43 -5.39 -26.47
CA GLN A 167 -10.64 -6.00 -25.89
C GLN A 167 -11.25 -7.06 -26.82
N ILE A 168 -11.36 -6.76 -28.11
CA ILE A 168 -11.85 -7.71 -29.11
C ILE A 168 -10.97 -8.96 -29.16
N ALA A 169 -9.65 -8.76 -29.13
CA ALA A 169 -8.71 -9.87 -29.16
C ALA A 169 -8.84 -10.76 -27.92
N GLU A 170 -9.00 -10.20 -26.75
CA GLU A 170 -9.16 -10.95 -25.50
C GLU A 170 -10.51 -11.68 -25.47
N ASP A 171 -11.59 -11.06 -25.93
CA ASP A 171 -12.93 -11.68 -26.02
C ASP A 171 -12.89 -12.89 -26.98
N LEU A 172 -12.21 -12.78 -28.11
CA LEU A 172 -12.02 -13.89 -29.06
C LEU A 172 -11.18 -15.04 -28.49
N MET A 173 -10.30 -14.74 -27.54
CA MET A 173 -9.41 -15.73 -26.90
C MET A 173 -10.00 -16.35 -25.64
N GLN A 174 -11.17 -15.93 -25.18
CA GLN A 174 -11.78 -16.54 -23.99
C GLN A 174 -11.87 -18.05 -24.12
N ASN A 175 -11.38 -18.76 -23.10
CA ASN A 175 -11.32 -20.23 -23.03
C ASN A 175 -10.48 -20.89 -24.15
N LYS A 176 -9.57 -20.16 -24.77
CA LYS A 176 -8.65 -20.69 -25.79
C LYS A 176 -7.20 -20.49 -25.38
N ILE A 177 -6.34 -21.39 -25.82
CA ILE A 177 -4.89 -21.25 -25.67
C ILE A 177 -4.30 -20.94 -27.04
N GLY A 178 -3.64 -19.79 -27.18
CA GLY A 178 -3.06 -19.37 -28.45
C GLY A 178 -2.59 -17.92 -28.44
N SER A 179 -2.37 -17.36 -29.61
CA SER A 179 -2.01 -15.95 -29.82
C SER A 179 -2.83 -15.38 -30.98
N ILE A 180 -3.09 -14.07 -30.90
CA ILE A 180 -3.69 -13.29 -31.99
C ILE A 180 -2.65 -12.31 -32.50
N VAL A 181 -2.55 -12.22 -33.83
CA VAL A 181 -1.73 -11.24 -34.53
C VAL A 181 -2.63 -10.49 -35.50
N ALA A 182 -2.74 -9.18 -35.35
CA ALA A 182 -3.39 -8.32 -36.31
C ALA A 182 -2.34 -7.63 -37.18
N ILE A 183 -2.52 -7.67 -38.47
CA ILE A 183 -1.62 -7.06 -39.47
C ILE A 183 -2.49 -6.15 -40.33
N GLU A 184 -2.07 -4.91 -40.50
CA GLU A 184 -2.64 -3.95 -41.43
C GLU A 184 -1.96 -4.04 -42.80
#